data_b7c7a20dcb76573551b063e6ba6cbfde
#
_entry.id   b7c7a20dcb76573551b063e6ba6cbfde
#
_cell.length_a   1.000
_cell.length_b   1.000
_cell.length_c   1.000
_cell.angle_alpha   90.00
_cell.angle_beta   90.00
_cell.angle_gamma   90.00
#
_symmetry.space_group_name_H-M   'P 1'
#
loop_
_entity.id
_entity.type
_entity.pdbx_description
1 polymer ?
#
loop_
_entity_poly.entity_id
_entity_poly.type
_entity_poly.pdbx_seq_one_letter_code
_entity_poly.pdbx_strand_id
1 'polypeptide(L)'
;MGEKENEYFGFADKGHLIPPSQHPIIEELKAQIRRKGKIVTGEQAAAIIRDGDVVTTGGFVATGVPEDILIHIEERFKKEGHPLNLTLVYAAGQGDGKTGALNHMGHEGLVGRVIGGHIGLAPMLQKLIREEKILA
;
A
#
# COMPACT_ATOMS: atom_id res chain seq x y z
N MET A 1 -10.89 18.40 -25.72
CA MET A 1 -11.60 17.66 -24.66
C MET A 1 -10.55 16.86 -23.92
N GLY A 2 -10.05 17.32 -22.79
CA GLY A 2 -9.00 16.58 -22.11
C GLY A 2 -8.13 17.33 -21.08
N GLU A 3 -8.58 18.38 -20.42
CA GLU A 3 -7.77 19.03 -19.37
C GLU A 3 -8.51 19.27 -18.04
N LYS A 4 -9.74 18.79 -17.88
CA LYS A 4 -10.55 19.04 -16.67
C LYS A 4 -10.75 17.85 -15.74
N GLU A 5 -10.23 16.66 -16.04
CA GLU A 5 -10.41 15.47 -15.18
C GLU A 5 -9.39 15.33 -14.06
N ASN A 6 -8.35 16.17 -14.00
CA ASN A 6 -7.29 16.07 -13.00
C ASN A 6 -7.41 17.00 -11.79
N GLU A 7 -8.46 17.82 -11.69
CA GLU A 7 -8.60 18.75 -10.55
C GLU A 7 -9.11 18.10 -9.24
N TYR A 8 -9.59 16.86 -9.26
CA TYR A 8 -10.13 16.19 -8.07
C TYR A 8 -9.09 15.52 -7.18
N PHE A 9 -7.87 15.35 -7.63
CA PHE A 9 -6.78 14.74 -6.83
C PHE A 9 -5.67 15.75 -6.55
N GLY A 10 -6.00 16.85 -5.88
CA GLY A 10 -5.09 17.95 -5.55
C GLY A 10 -3.93 17.61 -4.58
N PHE A 11 -3.49 16.36 -4.50
CA PHE A 11 -2.38 15.92 -3.63
C PHE A 11 -1.31 15.10 -4.36
N ALA A 12 -1.43 14.92 -5.66
CA ALA A 12 -0.41 14.23 -6.43
C ALA A 12 0.55 15.27 -7.00
N ASP A 13 1.80 15.19 -6.59
CA ASP A 13 2.91 15.74 -7.39
C ASP A 13 2.73 15.20 -8.80
N LYS A 14 2.52 16.10 -9.75
CA LYS A 14 2.12 15.76 -11.14
C LYS A 14 3.08 14.80 -11.86
N GLY A 15 4.17 14.39 -11.21
CA GLY A 15 5.18 13.48 -11.74
C GLY A 15 4.96 12.00 -11.44
N HIS A 16 4.03 11.62 -10.57
CA HIS A 16 3.97 10.24 -10.06
C HIS A 16 2.71 9.42 -10.42
N LEU A 17 1.71 10.03 -11.05
CA LEU A 17 0.54 9.29 -11.51
C LEU A 17 0.75 8.73 -12.92
N ILE A 18 1.53 7.66 -13.03
CA ILE A 18 1.44 6.81 -14.22
C ILE A 18 0.09 6.08 -14.10
N PRO A 19 -0.80 6.24 -15.10
CA PRO A 19 -2.06 5.49 -15.09
C PRO A 19 -1.79 3.99 -14.86
N PRO A 20 -2.62 3.27 -14.10
CA PRO A 20 -2.44 1.84 -13.87
C PRO A 20 -2.21 1.05 -15.15
N SER A 21 -2.83 1.48 -16.26
CA SER A 21 -2.64 0.88 -17.58
C SER A 21 -1.24 1.02 -18.18
N GLN A 22 -0.42 1.94 -17.66
CA GLN A 22 0.96 2.19 -18.14
C GLN A 22 2.02 1.68 -17.16
N HIS A 23 1.62 1.01 -16.08
CA HIS A 23 2.56 0.44 -15.15
C HIS A 23 3.36 -0.69 -15.82
N PRO A 24 4.72 -0.65 -15.82
CA PRO A 24 5.54 -1.64 -16.52
C PRO A 24 5.21 -3.09 -16.15
N ILE A 25 4.96 -3.35 -14.86
CA ILE A 25 4.63 -4.69 -14.35
C ILE A 25 3.23 -5.14 -14.79
N ILE A 26 2.30 -4.25 -15.12
CA ILE A 26 0.94 -4.63 -15.52
C ILE A 26 0.94 -5.43 -16.82
N GLU A 27 1.79 -5.09 -17.78
CA GLU A 27 1.87 -5.86 -19.03
C GLU A 27 2.45 -7.26 -18.79
N GLU A 28 3.43 -7.38 -17.92
CA GLU A 28 3.95 -8.70 -17.50
C GLU A 28 2.90 -9.52 -16.77
N LEU A 29 2.17 -8.92 -15.84
CA LEU A 29 1.05 -9.57 -15.13
C LEU A 29 -0.07 -9.95 -16.08
N LYS A 30 -0.46 -9.10 -17.03
CA LYS A 30 -1.45 -9.43 -18.05
C LYS A 30 -0.99 -10.63 -18.90
N ALA A 31 0.27 -10.67 -19.26
CA ALA A 31 0.85 -11.79 -20.01
C ALA A 31 0.87 -13.08 -19.17
N GLN A 32 1.17 -12.98 -17.87
CA GLN A 32 1.14 -14.09 -16.92
C GLN A 32 -0.29 -14.58 -16.69
N ILE A 33 -1.26 -13.68 -16.49
CA ILE A 33 -2.68 -14.01 -16.34
C ILE A 33 -3.21 -14.75 -17.56
N ARG A 34 -2.82 -14.34 -18.76
CA ARG A 34 -3.21 -15.05 -20.01
C ARG A 34 -2.67 -16.47 -20.08
N ARG A 35 -1.46 -16.72 -19.54
CA ARG A 35 -0.80 -18.03 -19.57
C ARG A 35 -1.16 -18.93 -18.40
N LYS A 36 -1.35 -18.42 -17.21
CA LYS A 36 -1.46 -19.18 -15.94
C LYS A 36 -2.72 -18.87 -15.11
N GLY A 37 -3.60 -17.97 -15.58
CA GLY A 37 -4.71 -17.45 -14.80
C GLY A 37 -4.30 -16.28 -13.89
N LYS A 38 -5.23 -15.87 -12.99
CA LYS A 38 -5.06 -14.70 -12.12
C LYS A 38 -4.32 -14.98 -10.80
N ILE A 39 -3.95 -16.23 -10.56
CA ILE A 39 -3.30 -16.63 -9.31
C ILE A 39 -1.82 -16.29 -9.40
N VAL A 40 -1.34 -15.49 -8.46
CA VAL A 40 0.06 -15.11 -8.29
C VAL A 40 0.46 -15.31 -6.83
N THR A 41 1.77 -15.34 -6.53
CA THR A 41 2.27 -15.37 -5.15
C THR A 41 2.12 -14.00 -4.48
N GLY A 42 2.12 -13.95 -3.15
CA GLY A 42 2.13 -12.69 -2.39
C GLY A 42 3.33 -11.82 -2.75
N GLU A 43 4.50 -12.41 -2.94
CA GLU A 43 5.71 -11.72 -3.41
C GLU A 43 5.50 -11.04 -4.77
N GLN A 44 4.93 -11.77 -5.73
CA GLN A 44 4.62 -11.22 -7.05
C GLN A 44 3.57 -10.10 -6.98
N ALA A 45 2.57 -10.22 -6.10
CA ALA A 45 1.58 -9.18 -5.89
C ALA A 45 2.20 -7.93 -5.23
N ALA A 46 3.03 -8.10 -4.20
CA ALA A 46 3.74 -7.01 -3.53
C ALA A 46 4.73 -6.28 -4.46
N ALA A 47 5.33 -7.00 -5.42
CA ALA A 47 6.26 -6.42 -6.40
C ALA A 47 5.63 -5.38 -7.34
N ILE A 48 4.28 -5.35 -7.45
CA ILE A 48 3.56 -4.35 -8.26
C ILE A 48 3.64 -2.96 -7.63
N ILE A 49 3.73 -2.89 -6.31
CA ILE A 49 3.65 -1.64 -5.54
C ILE A 49 4.96 -0.87 -5.69
N ARG A 50 4.85 0.41 -6.02
CA ARG A 50 5.98 1.33 -6.24
C ARG A 50 6.02 2.41 -5.19
N ASP A 51 7.14 3.11 -5.14
CA ASP A 51 7.32 4.30 -4.31
C ASP A 51 6.22 5.34 -4.62
N GLY A 52 5.62 5.89 -3.57
CA GLY A 52 4.58 6.90 -3.66
C GLY A 52 3.19 6.38 -4.04
N ASP A 53 3.01 5.09 -4.28
CA ASP A 53 1.69 4.54 -4.62
C ASP A 53 0.67 4.72 -3.49
N VAL A 54 -0.60 4.81 -3.89
CA VAL A 54 -1.74 4.72 -2.97
C VAL A 54 -2.15 3.26 -2.84
N VAL A 55 -2.03 2.72 -1.64
CA VAL A 55 -2.39 1.33 -1.33
C VAL A 55 -3.66 1.31 -0.51
N THR A 56 -4.68 0.64 -1.02
CA THR A 56 -5.95 0.45 -0.31
C THR A 56 -6.08 -0.98 0.15
N THR A 57 -6.38 -1.16 1.43
CA THR A 57 -6.60 -2.48 2.04
C THR A 57 -8.04 -2.65 2.50
N GLY A 58 -8.57 -3.85 2.35
CA GLY A 58 -9.85 -4.29 2.94
C GLY A 58 -9.64 -5.10 4.21
N GLY A 59 -10.74 -5.34 4.93
CA GLY A 59 -10.74 -6.14 6.15
C GLY A 59 -11.20 -5.38 7.39
N PHE A 60 -11.39 -6.11 8.47
CA PHE A 60 -11.76 -5.59 9.78
C PHE A 60 -11.07 -6.39 10.88
N VAL A 61 -10.39 -5.70 11.79
CA VAL A 61 -9.52 -6.32 12.81
C VAL A 61 -8.44 -7.18 12.11
N ALA A 62 -8.48 -8.48 12.25
CA ALA A 62 -7.59 -9.42 11.55
C ALA A 62 -8.32 -10.27 10.50
N THR A 63 -9.60 -9.98 10.21
CA THR A 63 -10.43 -10.76 9.28
C THR A 63 -10.48 -10.10 7.91
N GLY A 64 -10.20 -10.88 6.86
CA GLY A 64 -10.26 -10.41 5.47
C GLY A 64 -9.16 -9.41 5.10
N VAL A 65 -8.14 -9.26 5.94
CA VAL A 65 -6.96 -8.45 5.67
C VAL A 65 -6.05 -9.23 4.71
N PRO A 66 -5.41 -8.59 3.72
CA PRO A 66 -4.50 -9.24 2.79
C PRO A 66 -3.12 -9.50 3.44
N GLU A 67 -3.09 -10.31 4.50
CA GLU A 67 -1.94 -10.53 5.38
C GLU A 67 -0.68 -10.94 4.62
N ASP A 68 -0.81 -11.92 3.72
CA ASP A 68 0.31 -12.43 2.93
C ASP A 68 0.96 -11.33 2.07
N ILE A 69 0.15 -10.46 1.47
CA ILE A 69 0.65 -9.33 0.67
C ILE A 69 1.34 -8.30 1.58
N LEU A 70 0.77 -7.99 2.73
CA LEU A 70 1.36 -7.04 3.69
C LEU A 70 2.72 -7.53 4.21
N ILE A 71 2.84 -8.83 4.52
CA ILE A 71 4.10 -9.46 4.90
C ILE A 71 5.14 -9.28 3.77
N HIS A 72 4.80 -9.57 2.53
CA HIS A 72 5.74 -9.45 1.42
C HIS A 72 6.10 -8.00 1.08
N ILE A 73 5.22 -7.02 1.31
CA ILE A 73 5.56 -5.60 1.23
C ILE A 73 6.62 -5.25 2.29
N GLU A 74 6.40 -5.68 3.53
CA GLU A 74 7.34 -5.48 4.64
C GLU A 74 8.70 -6.11 4.36
N GLU A 75 8.72 -7.37 3.94
CA GLU A 75 9.95 -8.11 3.61
C GLU A 75 10.73 -7.43 2.49
N ARG A 76 10.05 -7.03 1.43
CA ARG A 76 10.66 -6.29 0.34
C ARG A 76 11.25 -4.96 0.81
N PHE A 77 10.51 -4.20 1.61
CA PHE A 77 11.02 -2.96 2.20
C PHE A 77 12.26 -3.18 3.04
N LYS A 78 12.26 -4.19 3.91
CA LYS A 78 13.42 -4.53 4.75
C LYS A 78 14.64 -4.97 3.94
N LYS A 79 14.43 -5.67 2.84
CA LYS A 79 15.50 -6.22 1.99
C LYS A 79 16.05 -5.19 0.99
N GLU A 80 15.17 -4.42 0.37
CA GLU A 80 15.49 -3.58 -0.78
C GLU A 80 15.45 -2.08 -0.48
N GLY A 81 14.84 -1.67 0.64
CA GLY A 81 14.55 -0.28 0.96
C GLY A 81 13.37 0.30 0.16
N HIS A 82 12.61 -0.54 -0.50
CA HIS A 82 11.45 -0.19 -1.34
C HIS A 82 10.26 -1.12 -1.06
N PRO A 83 9.01 -0.64 -1.25
CA PRO A 83 8.60 0.69 -1.70
C PRO A 83 8.76 1.76 -0.62
N LEU A 84 8.75 3.04 -1.01
CA LEU A 84 8.88 4.20 -0.13
C LEU A 84 7.67 5.12 -0.22
N ASN A 85 7.37 5.83 0.87
CA ASN A 85 6.39 6.92 0.93
C ASN A 85 4.99 6.55 0.42
N LEU A 86 4.53 5.36 0.73
CA LEU A 86 3.19 4.92 0.37
C LEU A 86 2.12 5.78 1.06
N THR A 87 0.99 5.99 0.39
CA THR A 87 -0.23 6.47 1.02
C THR A 87 -1.14 5.28 1.30
N LEU A 88 -1.33 4.95 2.56
CA LEU A 88 -2.18 3.84 2.99
C LEU A 88 -3.61 4.33 3.21
N VAL A 89 -4.59 3.68 2.57
CA VAL A 89 -6.01 4.02 2.68
C VAL A 89 -6.82 2.80 3.12
N TYR A 90 -7.65 2.97 4.15
CA TYR A 90 -8.56 1.91 4.61
C TYR A 90 -9.76 2.49 5.36
N ALA A 91 -10.87 1.78 5.37
CA ALA A 91 -12.09 2.24 6.03
C ALA A 91 -12.14 1.86 7.51
N ALA A 92 -12.13 0.56 7.82
CA ALA A 92 -12.21 0.05 9.17
C ALA A 92 -10.82 -0.29 9.72
N GLY A 93 -10.65 -0.25 11.04
CA GLY A 93 -9.39 -0.59 11.70
C GLY A 93 -8.95 -2.02 11.40
N GLN A 94 -7.72 -2.17 10.97
CA GLN A 94 -7.09 -3.44 10.64
C GLN A 94 -5.83 -3.62 11.48
N GLY A 95 -5.78 -4.68 12.24
CA GLY A 95 -4.67 -5.01 13.11
C GLY A 95 -5.07 -6.01 14.18
N ASP A 96 -4.08 -6.64 14.78
CA ASP A 96 -4.21 -7.55 15.92
C ASP A 96 -3.83 -6.89 17.26
N GLY A 97 -3.52 -5.60 17.25
CA GLY A 97 -3.01 -4.86 18.40
C GLY A 97 -1.53 -5.17 18.72
N LYS A 98 -0.84 -5.94 17.90
CA LYS A 98 0.54 -6.38 18.10
C LYS A 98 1.41 -6.15 16.87
N THR A 99 1.47 -7.12 15.97
CA THR A 99 2.40 -7.15 14.83
C THR A 99 1.77 -7.48 13.49
N GLY A 100 0.56 -8.04 13.46
CA GLY A 100 -0.11 -8.46 12.23
C GLY A 100 -0.90 -7.36 11.53
N ALA A 101 -1.40 -7.66 10.36
CA ALA A 101 -2.18 -6.78 9.50
C ALA A 101 -1.43 -5.47 9.17
N LEU A 102 -2.03 -4.29 9.37
CA LEU A 102 -1.40 -3.02 9.05
C LEU A 102 -0.14 -2.70 9.89
N ASN A 103 0.17 -3.49 10.92
CA ASN A 103 1.44 -3.34 11.63
C ASN A 103 2.65 -3.63 10.71
N HIS A 104 2.51 -4.50 9.70
CA HIS A 104 3.55 -4.72 8.69
C HIS A 104 3.93 -3.46 7.92
N MET A 105 3.03 -2.48 7.87
CA MET A 105 3.27 -1.20 7.20
C MET A 105 3.94 -0.16 8.13
N GLY A 106 4.13 -0.48 9.41
CA GLY A 106 4.62 0.42 10.46
C GLY A 106 6.13 0.63 10.48
N HIS A 107 6.77 0.81 9.32
CA HIS A 107 8.19 1.10 9.20
C HIS A 107 8.42 2.52 8.69
N GLU A 108 9.36 3.24 9.32
CA GLU A 108 9.75 4.58 8.90
C GLU A 108 10.26 4.58 7.46
N GLY A 109 9.69 5.42 6.61
CA GLY A 109 9.99 5.49 5.17
C GLY A 109 9.10 4.64 4.29
N LEU A 110 8.51 3.54 4.79
CA LEU A 110 7.60 2.71 4.01
C LEU A 110 6.28 3.45 3.72
N VAL A 111 5.65 3.99 4.75
CA VAL A 111 4.42 4.78 4.65
C VAL A 111 4.73 6.24 4.95
N GLY A 112 4.27 7.15 4.10
CA GLY A 112 4.36 8.59 4.32
C GLY A 112 3.04 9.19 4.81
N ARG A 113 1.91 8.56 4.49
CA ARG A 113 0.57 9.03 4.87
C ARG A 113 -0.38 7.87 5.15
N VAL A 114 -1.25 8.07 6.14
CA VAL A 114 -2.36 7.17 6.44
C VAL A 114 -3.68 7.95 6.33
N ILE A 115 -4.66 7.37 5.66
CA ILE A 115 -6.05 7.84 5.61
C ILE A 115 -6.93 6.67 6.04
N GLY A 116 -7.43 6.71 7.26
CA GLY A 116 -8.18 5.58 7.82
C GLY A 116 -9.15 5.98 8.92
N GLY A 117 -10.18 5.19 9.09
CA GLY A 117 -11.21 5.44 10.08
C GLY A 117 -10.80 5.12 11.53
N HIS A 118 -9.84 4.21 11.72
CA HIS A 118 -9.38 3.79 13.03
C HIS A 118 -7.98 3.20 12.98
N ILE A 119 -7.07 3.69 13.81
CA ILE A 119 -5.67 3.25 13.88
C ILE A 119 -5.34 2.43 15.12
N GLY A 120 -6.29 2.28 16.05
CA GLY A 120 -6.05 1.71 17.39
C GLY A 120 -5.51 0.28 17.41
N LEU A 121 -5.71 -0.48 16.33
CA LEU A 121 -5.26 -1.87 16.22
C LEU A 121 -3.88 -2.03 15.56
N ALA A 122 -3.26 -0.93 15.16
CA ALA A 122 -1.95 -0.92 14.50
C ALA A 122 -0.92 -0.09 15.30
N PRO A 123 -0.44 -0.58 16.47
CA PRO A 123 0.47 0.16 17.34
C PRO A 123 1.77 0.60 16.64
N MET A 124 2.24 -0.15 15.65
CA MET A 124 3.43 0.22 14.88
C MET A 124 3.20 1.51 14.08
N LEU A 125 2.06 1.64 13.40
CA LEU A 125 1.68 2.88 12.69
C LEU A 125 1.39 4.02 13.67
N GLN A 126 0.69 3.73 14.79
CA GLN A 126 0.44 4.74 15.83
C GLN A 126 1.73 5.37 16.37
N LYS A 127 2.77 4.56 16.53
CA LYS A 127 4.08 5.04 16.98
C LYS A 127 4.63 6.07 15.99
N LEU A 128 4.63 5.76 14.69
CA LEU A 128 5.12 6.68 13.65
C LEU A 128 4.31 7.96 13.56
N ILE A 129 2.98 7.90 13.78
CA ILE A 129 2.11 9.10 13.84
C ILE A 129 2.47 9.97 15.04
N ARG A 130 2.63 9.38 16.23
CA ARG A 130 3.02 10.14 17.44
C ARG A 130 4.40 10.77 17.35
N GLU A 131 5.32 10.14 16.61
CA GLU A 131 6.66 10.62 16.35
C GLU A 131 6.72 11.60 15.15
N GLU A 132 5.57 11.97 14.59
CA GLU A 132 5.45 12.88 13.43
C GLU A 132 6.25 12.42 12.20
N LYS A 133 6.46 11.10 12.08
CA LYS A 133 7.17 10.48 10.96
C LYS A 133 6.28 10.28 9.73
N ILE A 134 4.97 10.19 9.93
CA ILE A 134 3.96 10.01 8.90
C ILE A 134 2.76 10.92 9.15
N LEU A 135 2.08 11.31 8.09
CA LEU A 135 0.84 12.09 8.15
C LEU A 135 -0.37 11.15 8.38
N ALA A 136 -1.35 11.59 9.16
CA ALA A 136 -2.58 10.84 9.43
C ALA A 136 -3.80 11.80 9.49
#